data_9c5f0d8d7c0c31105796fbbe2c1e867f
#
_entry.id   9c5f0d8d7c0c31105796fbbe2c1e867f
#
_cell.length_a   1.000
_cell.length_b   1.000
_cell.length_c   1.000
_cell.angle_alpha   90.00
_cell.angle_beta   90.00
_cell.angle_gamma   90.00
#
_symmetry.space_group_name_H-M   'P 1'
#
loop_
_entity.id
_entity.type
_entity.pdbx_description
1 polymer ?
#
loop_
_entity_poly.entity_id
_entity_poly.type
_entity_poly.pdbx_seq_one_letter_code
_entity_poly.pdbx_strand_id
1 'polypeptide(L)'
;DCLLSRGLGDVYKRQERILIPVANPDTIEGLVGMALMMRHPKQKEPLVALSVINDNNASETKELIGKRNLERTAMVAAAADASVKTVLRYDLNIAQGIIHTLKEYAVTDVVIGLHRKTNLMDSFFGTMTENLLKGTHRQIMIAKLLMPVNTLRRIVVAVPEKAEYEVGFMKWVVQLCRMGKLLGCRVHFFATEDTLRHLRAVVEKQEANTFTEFSVLEEWDDLLLLTGQVNFDHLFVVVSARKGSISYQTSFERLPSQVSKYFADASLLIIYPDQLGDPQEIVSFSDPRGQSETRMYDNVGKWFYKWFKKGDERN
;
A
#
# COMPACT_ATOMS: atom_id res chain seq x y z
N ASP A 1 7.64 -34.05 -16.32
CA ASP A 1 8.28 -32.72 -16.49
C ASP A 1 7.29 -31.54 -16.59
N CYS A 2 6.00 -31.76 -16.43
CA CYS A 2 4.96 -30.69 -16.58
C CYS A 2 4.37 -30.19 -15.25
N LEU A 3 4.75 -30.70 -14.10
CA LEU A 3 4.19 -30.34 -12.79
C LEU A 3 5.00 -29.30 -12.01
N LEU A 4 6.25 -29.03 -12.41
CA LEU A 4 7.13 -28.07 -11.74
C LEU A 4 7.05 -26.64 -12.27
N SER A 5 6.44 -26.41 -13.41
CA SER A 5 6.25 -25.06 -14.00
C SER A 5 5.01 -24.33 -13.45
N ARG A 6 4.06 -25.03 -12.83
CA ARG A 6 2.81 -24.43 -12.33
C ARG A 6 2.97 -23.64 -11.02
N GLY A 7 3.99 -23.91 -10.20
CA GLY A 7 4.14 -23.29 -8.90
C GLY A 7 4.79 -21.89 -8.88
N LEU A 8 5.41 -21.43 -9.96
CA LEU A 8 6.13 -20.15 -10.03
C LEU A 8 5.45 -19.10 -10.90
N GLY A 9 4.53 -19.51 -11.77
CA GLY A 9 3.73 -18.60 -12.61
C GLY A 9 2.46 -18.09 -11.93
N ASP A 10 1.98 -18.78 -10.89
CA ASP A 10 0.68 -18.51 -10.28
C ASP A 10 0.72 -17.43 -9.18
N VAL A 11 1.91 -17.03 -8.67
CA VAL A 11 2.04 -15.90 -7.74
C VAL A 11 1.55 -14.58 -8.35
N TYR A 12 1.43 -14.50 -9.66
CA TYR A 12 0.98 -13.32 -10.41
C TYR A 12 -0.47 -13.33 -10.88
N LYS A 13 -1.22 -14.38 -10.63
CA LYS A 13 -2.66 -14.39 -10.92
C LYS A 13 -3.51 -13.72 -9.84
N ARG A 14 -2.88 -13.03 -8.89
CA ARG A 14 -3.59 -12.29 -7.85
C ARG A 14 -4.43 -11.21 -8.50
N GLN A 15 -5.73 -11.28 -8.32
CA GLN A 15 -6.64 -10.20 -8.69
C GLN A 15 -6.43 -9.03 -7.73
N GLU A 16 -5.57 -8.08 -8.12
CA GLU A 16 -5.40 -6.83 -7.38
C GLU A 16 -6.65 -5.97 -7.58
N ARG A 17 -7.43 -5.78 -6.53
CA ARG A 17 -8.59 -4.91 -6.50
C ARG A 17 -8.32 -3.73 -5.59
N ILE A 18 -8.18 -2.57 -6.18
CA ILE A 18 -7.82 -1.35 -5.47
C ILE A 18 -9.06 -0.51 -5.24
N LEU A 19 -9.31 -0.15 -3.97
CA LEU A 19 -10.35 0.75 -3.53
C LEU A 19 -9.78 2.15 -3.34
N ILE A 20 -10.46 3.16 -3.89
CA ILE A 20 -10.15 4.56 -3.73
C ILE A 20 -11.35 5.26 -3.09
N PRO A 21 -11.31 5.56 -1.79
CA PRO A 21 -12.29 6.44 -1.17
C PRO A 21 -12.13 7.88 -1.69
N VAL A 22 -13.20 8.45 -2.23
CA VAL A 22 -13.19 9.77 -2.88
C VAL A 22 -14.04 10.75 -2.09
N ALA A 23 -13.40 11.61 -1.31
CA ALA A 23 -14.06 12.67 -0.56
C ALA A 23 -13.77 14.06 -1.13
N ASN A 24 -12.56 14.25 -1.67
CA ASN A 24 -12.11 15.53 -2.20
C ASN A 24 -11.78 15.43 -3.70
N PRO A 25 -12.39 16.25 -4.55
CA PRO A 25 -12.16 16.24 -6.00
C PRO A 25 -10.70 16.52 -6.40
N ASP A 26 -9.95 17.30 -5.60
CA ASP A 26 -8.57 17.68 -5.89
C ASP A 26 -7.58 16.53 -5.77
N THR A 27 -7.95 15.46 -5.06
CA THR A 27 -7.09 14.29 -4.87
C THR A 27 -7.33 13.19 -5.90
N ILE A 28 -8.42 13.23 -6.63
CA ILE A 28 -8.89 12.14 -7.50
C ILE A 28 -7.85 11.77 -8.56
N GLU A 29 -7.34 12.75 -9.31
CA GLU A 29 -6.39 12.49 -10.40
C GLU A 29 -5.10 11.82 -9.90
N GLY A 30 -4.56 12.33 -8.78
CA GLY A 30 -3.36 11.77 -8.18
C GLY A 30 -3.55 10.35 -7.67
N LEU A 31 -4.69 10.06 -7.01
CA LEU A 31 -4.98 8.74 -6.46
C LEU A 31 -5.24 7.69 -7.55
N VAL A 32 -6.01 8.05 -8.58
CA VAL A 32 -6.25 7.17 -9.72
C VAL A 32 -4.93 6.88 -10.44
N GLY A 33 -4.13 7.92 -10.72
CA GLY A 33 -2.81 7.76 -11.33
C GLY A 33 -1.90 6.85 -10.52
N MET A 34 -1.80 7.06 -9.19
CA MET A 34 -1.00 6.22 -8.29
C MET A 34 -1.50 4.76 -8.29
N ALA A 35 -2.80 4.54 -8.15
CA ALA A 35 -3.39 3.21 -8.16
C ALA A 35 -3.11 2.45 -9.47
N LEU A 36 -3.22 3.13 -10.62
CA LEU A 36 -2.93 2.53 -11.92
C LEU A 36 -1.45 2.21 -12.11
N MET A 37 -0.54 3.05 -11.61
CA MET A 37 0.89 2.81 -11.69
C MET A 37 1.35 1.64 -10.81
N MET A 38 0.69 1.41 -9.67
CA MET A 38 1.00 0.31 -8.76
C MET A 38 0.40 -1.02 -9.23
N ARG A 39 -0.72 -0.97 -9.94
CA ARG A 39 -1.44 -2.15 -10.42
C ARG A 39 -0.61 -2.95 -11.43
N HIS A 40 -0.77 -4.28 -11.41
CA HIS A 40 -0.14 -5.13 -12.42
C HIS A 40 -0.64 -4.78 -13.84
N PRO A 41 0.24 -4.60 -14.85
CA PRO A 41 -0.16 -4.14 -16.20
C PRO A 41 -1.17 -5.04 -16.90
N LYS A 42 -1.17 -6.35 -16.62
CA LYS A 42 -2.10 -7.33 -17.18
C LYS A 42 -3.43 -7.41 -16.43
N GLN A 43 -3.58 -6.66 -15.34
CA GLN A 43 -4.79 -6.69 -14.54
C GLN A 43 -5.89 -5.87 -15.20
N LYS A 44 -7.04 -6.50 -15.47
CA LYS A 44 -8.21 -5.89 -16.10
C LYS A 44 -9.34 -5.58 -15.13
N GLU A 45 -9.21 -5.99 -13.86
CA GLU A 45 -10.24 -5.72 -12.85
C GLU A 45 -10.44 -4.22 -12.69
N PRO A 46 -11.68 -3.74 -12.58
CA PRO A 46 -11.95 -2.32 -12.39
C PRO A 46 -11.41 -1.84 -11.05
N LEU A 47 -10.97 -0.59 -10.98
CA LEU A 47 -10.80 0.11 -9.72
C LEU A 47 -12.17 0.25 -9.04
N VAL A 48 -12.20 0.32 -7.72
CA VAL A 48 -13.43 0.59 -6.97
C VAL A 48 -13.34 2.01 -6.41
N ALA A 49 -14.18 2.91 -6.86
CA ALA A 49 -14.31 4.26 -6.29
C ALA A 49 -15.46 4.27 -5.30
N LEU A 50 -15.21 4.76 -4.09
CA LEU A 50 -16.18 4.78 -3.00
C LEU A 50 -16.41 6.20 -2.49
N SER A 51 -17.66 6.61 -2.43
CA SER A 51 -18.08 7.78 -1.65
C SER A 51 -18.94 7.33 -0.48
N VAL A 52 -18.54 7.67 0.74
CA VAL A 52 -19.27 7.32 1.96
C VAL A 52 -20.04 8.54 2.46
N ILE A 53 -21.33 8.39 2.66
CA ILE A 53 -22.21 9.36 3.29
C ILE A 53 -22.48 8.91 4.72
N ASN A 54 -22.18 9.77 5.69
CA ASN A 54 -22.48 9.47 7.09
C ASN A 54 -23.97 9.59 7.35
N ASP A 55 -24.60 8.50 7.82
CA ASP A 55 -26.05 8.41 8.07
C ASP A 55 -26.57 9.51 9.01
N ASN A 56 -25.79 9.85 10.05
CA ASN A 56 -26.21 10.81 11.06
C ASN A 56 -26.33 12.26 10.54
N ASN A 57 -25.69 12.56 9.42
CA ASN A 57 -25.70 13.90 8.83
C ASN A 57 -25.84 13.85 7.29
N ALA A 58 -26.53 12.85 6.79
CA ALA A 58 -26.86 12.73 5.38
C ALA A 58 -27.69 13.94 4.90
N SER A 59 -27.38 14.42 3.70
CA SER A 59 -28.11 15.49 3.03
C SER A 59 -28.01 15.31 1.53
N GLU A 60 -29.00 15.84 0.80
CA GLU A 60 -29.01 15.82 -0.67
C GLU A 60 -27.75 16.46 -1.26
N THR A 61 -27.25 17.52 -0.63
CA THR A 61 -26.02 18.20 -1.05
C THR A 61 -24.81 17.26 -0.96
N LYS A 62 -24.67 16.53 0.14
CA LYS A 62 -23.55 15.57 0.32
C LYS A 62 -23.64 14.40 -0.66
N GLU A 63 -24.84 13.93 -0.90
CA GLU A 63 -25.09 12.88 -1.90
C GLU A 63 -24.72 13.36 -3.30
N LEU A 64 -25.13 14.57 -3.68
CA LEU A 64 -24.79 15.16 -4.97
C LEU A 64 -23.27 15.35 -5.14
N ILE A 65 -22.58 15.83 -4.10
CA ILE A 65 -21.11 15.95 -4.10
C ILE A 65 -20.47 14.57 -4.27
N GLY A 66 -20.94 13.55 -3.52
CA GLY A 66 -20.46 12.19 -3.63
C GLY A 66 -20.61 11.63 -5.04
N LYS A 67 -21.78 11.79 -5.66
CA LYS A 67 -22.04 11.35 -7.04
C LYS A 67 -21.11 12.05 -8.04
N ARG A 68 -20.93 13.38 -7.93
CA ARG A 68 -20.01 14.13 -8.80
C ARG A 68 -18.55 13.66 -8.66
N ASN A 69 -18.09 13.38 -7.45
CA ASN A 69 -16.74 12.86 -7.23
C ASN A 69 -16.56 11.48 -7.86
N LEU A 70 -17.57 10.61 -7.76
CA LEU A 70 -17.57 9.29 -8.39
C LEU A 70 -17.55 9.39 -9.93
N GLU A 71 -18.38 10.27 -10.51
CA GLU A 71 -18.40 10.54 -11.96
C GLU A 71 -17.06 11.08 -12.44
N ARG A 72 -16.46 12.03 -11.71
CA ARG A 72 -15.13 12.55 -12.02
C ARG A 72 -14.08 11.45 -11.98
N THR A 73 -14.14 10.57 -10.98
CA THR A 73 -13.22 9.45 -10.86
C THR A 73 -13.33 8.51 -12.07
N ALA A 74 -14.55 8.21 -12.50
CA ALA A 74 -14.78 7.38 -13.68
C ALA A 74 -14.23 8.04 -14.96
N MET A 75 -14.42 9.36 -15.12
CA MET A 75 -13.85 10.10 -16.25
C MET A 75 -12.32 10.11 -16.27
N VAL A 76 -11.69 10.33 -15.11
CA VAL A 76 -10.22 10.33 -14.98
C VAL A 76 -9.65 8.95 -15.30
N ALA A 77 -10.27 7.88 -14.81
CA ALA A 77 -9.84 6.53 -15.10
C ALA A 77 -10.05 6.15 -16.57
N ALA A 78 -11.19 6.54 -17.17
CA ALA A 78 -11.45 6.32 -18.58
C ALA A 78 -10.45 7.02 -19.50
N ALA A 79 -9.99 8.22 -19.13
CA ALA A 79 -8.93 8.95 -19.83
C ALA A 79 -7.58 8.19 -19.81
N ALA A 80 -7.38 7.28 -18.83
CA ALA A 80 -6.22 6.41 -18.69
C ALA A 80 -6.51 4.95 -19.16
N ASP A 81 -7.55 4.75 -19.96
CA ASP A 81 -8.00 3.45 -20.46
C ASP A 81 -8.26 2.42 -19.34
N ALA A 82 -8.78 2.87 -18.21
CA ALA A 82 -9.10 2.05 -17.07
C ALA A 82 -10.58 2.11 -16.71
N SER A 83 -11.13 0.96 -16.30
CA SER A 83 -12.51 0.88 -15.81
C SER A 83 -12.59 1.11 -14.31
N VAL A 84 -13.68 1.75 -13.87
CA VAL A 84 -13.98 2.00 -12.45
C VAL A 84 -15.39 1.55 -12.14
N LYS A 85 -15.55 0.84 -11.03
CA LYS A 85 -16.83 0.60 -10.39
C LYS A 85 -17.09 1.67 -9.35
N THR A 86 -18.13 2.46 -9.51
CA THR A 86 -18.52 3.50 -8.58
C THR A 86 -19.48 2.98 -7.53
N VAL A 87 -19.24 3.31 -6.27
CA VAL A 87 -20.05 2.90 -5.12
C VAL A 87 -20.36 4.12 -4.26
N LEU A 88 -21.65 4.44 -4.12
CA LEU A 88 -22.13 5.40 -3.12
C LEU A 88 -22.70 4.60 -1.96
N ARG A 89 -22.19 4.81 -0.76
CA ARG A 89 -22.58 4.04 0.43
C ARG A 89 -22.98 4.97 1.57
N TYR A 90 -24.07 4.62 2.22
CA TYR A 90 -24.44 5.18 3.51
C TYR A 90 -23.91 4.28 4.62
N ASP A 91 -23.25 4.88 5.62
CA ASP A 91 -22.72 4.12 6.75
C ASP A 91 -22.54 5.03 7.98
N LEU A 92 -22.30 4.45 9.15
CA LEU A 92 -22.14 5.15 10.42
C LEU A 92 -20.95 6.12 10.41
N ASN A 93 -19.87 5.73 9.73
CA ASN A 93 -18.68 6.54 9.53
C ASN A 93 -17.88 6.06 8.31
N ILE A 94 -16.91 6.87 7.90
CA ILE A 94 -16.10 6.61 6.70
C ILE A 94 -15.33 5.29 6.81
N ALA A 95 -14.74 4.98 7.98
CA ALA A 95 -13.96 3.76 8.18
C ALA A 95 -14.83 2.50 8.02
N GLN A 96 -16.04 2.49 8.58
CA GLN A 96 -16.97 1.37 8.43
C GLN A 96 -17.42 1.21 6.97
N GLY A 97 -17.73 2.31 6.29
CA GLY A 97 -18.08 2.27 4.87
C GLY A 97 -16.96 1.66 4.01
N ILE A 98 -15.70 2.01 4.28
CA ILE A 98 -14.54 1.41 3.62
C ILE A 98 -14.44 -0.09 3.95
N ILE A 99 -14.54 -0.49 5.23
CA ILE A 99 -14.43 -1.89 5.67
C ILE A 99 -15.53 -2.76 5.05
N HIS A 100 -16.77 -2.29 5.01
CA HIS A 100 -17.87 -3.02 4.37
C HIS A 100 -17.65 -3.18 2.87
N THR A 101 -17.17 -2.12 2.19
CA THR A 101 -16.87 -2.17 0.76
C THR A 101 -15.69 -3.10 0.45
N LEU A 102 -14.65 -3.13 1.31
CA LEU A 102 -13.53 -4.07 1.20
C LEU A 102 -14.01 -5.52 1.14
N LYS A 103 -14.94 -5.87 2.03
CA LYS A 103 -15.49 -7.25 2.12
C LYS A 103 -16.39 -7.56 0.93
N GLU A 104 -17.30 -6.63 0.58
CA GLU A 104 -18.29 -6.82 -0.48
C GLU A 104 -17.63 -7.02 -1.86
N TYR A 105 -16.57 -6.25 -2.15
CA TYR A 105 -15.90 -6.28 -3.45
C TYR A 105 -14.59 -7.09 -3.45
N ALA A 106 -14.29 -7.82 -2.38
CA ALA A 106 -13.04 -8.58 -2.21
C ALA A 106 -11.79 -7.74 -2.54
N VAL A 107 -11.75 -6.51 -2.03
CA VAL A 107 -10.66 -5.55 -2.26
C VAL A 107 -9.39 -6.01 -1.54
N THR A 108 -8.25 -5.82 -2.18
CA THR A 108 -6.93 -6.20 -1.65
C THR A 108 -6.13 -5.01 -1.16
N ASP A 109 -6.41 -3.81 -1.69
CA ASP A 109 -5.65 -2.59 -1.42
C ASP A 109 -6.57 -1.39 -1.30
N VAL A 110 -6.29 -0.52 -0.35
CA VAL A 110 -6.97 0.77 -0.21
C VAL A 110 -5.97 1.89 -0.42
N VAL A 111 -6.30 2.87 -1.28
CA VAL A 111 -5.51 4.08 -1.49
C VAL A 111 -6.32 5.29 -1.06
N ILE A 112 -5.96 5.88 0.06
CA ILE A 112 -6.65 7.03 0.68
C ILE A 112 -5.87 8.30 0.38
N GLY A 113 -6.54 9.32 -0.14
CA GLY A 113 -5.96 10.62 -0.38
C GLY A 113 -6.24 11.61 0.74
N LEU A 114 -5.22 12.35 1.12
CA LEU A 114 -5.34 13.49 2.03
C LEU A 114 -5.25 14.80 1.25
N HIS A 115 -6.06 15.77 1.66
CA HIS A 115 -5.97 17.11 1.09
C HIS A 115 -4.62 17.76 1.44
N ARG A 116 -4.06 18.56 0.53
CA ARG A 116 -2.75 19.22 0.69
C ARG A 116 -2.64 20.06 1.97
N LYS A 117 -3.74 20.72 2.37
CA LYS A 117 -3.81 21.59 3.55
C LYS A 117 -4.18 20.87 4.85
N THR A 118 -4.40 19.56 4.80
CA THR A 118 -4.82 18.79 5.96
C THR A 118 -3.67 18.64 6.96
N ASN A 119 -3.98 18.75 8.25
CA ASN A 119 -3.01 18.44 9.29
C ASN A 119 -2.61 16.96 9.19
N LEU A 120 -1.31 16.70 9.04
CA LEU A 120 -0.79 15.35 8.85
C LEU A 120 -1.06 14.46 10.07
N MET A 121 -0.97 15.02 11.28
CA MET A 121 -1.17 14.24 12.52
C MET A 121 -2.61 13.71 12.62
N ASP A 122 -3.60 14.58 12.39
CA ASP A 122 -5.00 14.20 12.54
C ASP A 122 -5.47 13.26 11.41
N SER A 123 -4.83 13.34 10.25
CA SER A 123 -5.29 12.67 9.04
C SER A 123 -4.62 11.33 8.80
N PHE A 124 -3.30 11.22 8.95
CA PHE A 124 -2.58 9.94 8.78
C PHE A 124 -2.76 9.02 9.98
N PHE A 125 -2.87 9.59 11.17
CA PHE A 125 -2.79 8.87 12.44
C PHE A 125 -4.01 9.09 13.34
N GLY A 126 -5.07 9.73 12.81
CA GLY A 126 -6.29 10.01 13.55
C GLY A 126 -7.23 8.82 13.64
N THR A 127 -8.35 9.03 14.32
CA THR A 127 -9.36 8.01 14.65
C THR A 127 -9.83 7.20 13.43
N MET A 128 -9.93 7.82 12.26
CA MET A 128 -10.34 7.13 11.03
C MET A 128 -9.32 6.05 10.64
N THR A 129 -8.04 6.41 10.60
CA THR A 129 -6.96 5.45 10.28
C THR A 129 -6.86 4.34 11.33
N GLU A 130 -6.95 4.67 12.62
CA GLU A 130 -6.96 3.66 13.68
C GLU A 130 -8.12 2.68 13.54
N ASN A 131 -9.32 3.16 13.25
CA ASN A 131 -10.49 2.31 13.04
C ASN A 131 -10.35 1.41 11.81
N LEU A 132 -9.75 1.93 10.74
CA LEU A 132 -9.43 1.11 9.56
C LEU A 132 -8.41 0.02 9.89
N LEU A 133 -7.32 0.36 10.57
CA LEU A 133 -6.28 -0.61 10.94
C LEU A 133 -6.79 -1.70 11.87
N LYS A 134 -7.76 -1.38 12.75
CA LYS A 134 -8.44 -2.37 13.61
C LYS A 134 -9.48 -3.21 12.84
N GLY A 135 -10.10 -2.65 11.81
CA GLY A 135 -11.22 -3.28 11.09
C GLY A 135 -10.81 -4.09 9.86
N THR A 136 -9.58 -3.95 9.38
CA THR A 136 -9.08 -4.71 8.23
C THR A 136 -7.59 -5.00 8.30
N HIS A 137 -7.20 -6.17 7.81
CA HIS A 137 -5.79 -6.58 7.66
C HIS A 137 -5.28 -6.43 6.22
N ARG A 138 -6.08 -5.85 5.31
CA ARG A 138 -5.67 -5.55 3.94
C ARG A 138 -4.67 -4.41 3.89
N GLN A 139 -3.94 -4.30 2.79
CA GLN A 139 -2.99 -3.21 2.61
C GLN A 139 -3.72 -1.86 2.58
N ILE A 140 -3.23 -0.92 3.38
CA ILE A 140 -3.73 0.46 3.41
C ILE A 140 -2.58 1.39 3.02
N MET A 141 -2.83 2.23 2.04
CA MET A 141 -1.92 3.25 1.57
C MET A 141 -2.57 4.62 1.77
N ILE A 142 -1.90 5.52 2.46
CA ILE A 142 -2.39 6.87 2.73
C ILE A 142 -1.45 7.86 2.08
N ALA A 143 -1.94 8.61 1.10
CA ALA A 143 -1.15 9.50 0.27
C ALA A 143 -1.52 10.97 0.49
N LYS A 144 -0.53 11.82 0.64
CA LYS A 144 -0.61 13.29 0.52
C LYS A 144 0.26 13.71 -0.65
N LEU A 145 -0.36 14.07 -1.76
CA LEU A 145 0.35 14.47 -2.98
C LEU A 145 0.34 15.98 -3.09
N LEU A 146 1.51 16.61 -3.08
CA LEU A 146 1.67 18.05 -3.22
C LEU A 146 1.78 18.49 -4.68
N MET A 147 2.11 17.54 -5.57
CA MET A 147 2.26 17.73 -7.00
C MET A 147 1.62 16.56 -7.78
N PRO A 148 1.40 16.70 -9.08
CA PRO A 148 0.90 15.62 -9.92
C PRO A 148 1.86 14.41 -9.89
N VAL A 149 1.29 13.20 -9.73
CA VAL A 149 2.07 11.95 -9.58
C VAL A 149 3.06 11.74 -10.74
N ASN A 150 2.66 12.08 -11.96
CA ASN A 150 3.48 11.93 -13.17
C ASN A 150 4.69 12.89 -13.24
N THR A 151 4.79 13.85 -12.33
CA THR A 151 5.92 14.77 -12.25
C THR A 151 6.97 14.40 -11.20
N LEU A 152 6.72 13.34 -10.44
CA LEU A 152 7.65 12.84 -9.43
C LEU A 152 8.94 12.30 -10.08
N ARG A 153 10.08 12.66 -9.50
CA ARG A 153 11.43 12.36 -10.03
C ARG A 153 12.16 11.25 -9.29
N ARG A 154 11.74 10.95 -8.08
CA ARG A 154 12.34 9.92 -7.23
C ARG A 154 11.34 9.42 -6.22
N ILE A 155 11.46 8.14 -5.86
CA ILE A 155 10.72 7.52 -4.76
C ILE A 155 11.75 7.16 -3.69
N VAL A 156 11.65 7.77 -2.51
CA VAL A 156 12.52 7.52 -1.35
C VAL A 156 11.73 6.70 -0.35
N VAL A 157 12.20 5.50 -0.02
CA VAL A 157 11.44 4.53 0.78
C VAL A 157 12.17 4.21 2.08
N ALA A 158 11.59 4.57 3.21
CA ALA A 158 12.04 4.13 4.52
C ALA A 158 11.34 2.83 4.91
N VAL A 159 12.12 1.80 5.20
CA VAL A 159 11.63 0.45 5.49
C VAL A 159 12.08 0.03 6.88
N PRO A 160 11.17 -0.39 7.77
CA PRO A 160 11.51 -0.81 9.10
C PRO A 160 12.26 -2.14 9.12
N GLU A 161 13.03 -2.37 10.17
CA GLU A 161 13.63 -3.67 10.49
C GLU A 161 12.56 -4.77 10.51
N LYS A 162 12.91 -5.95 10.00
CA LYS A 162 12.03 -7.14 9.95
C LYS A 162 10.81 -7.01 9.04
N ALA A 163 10.75 -5.98 8.18
CA ALA A 163 9.66 -5.85 7.20
C ALA A 163 9.57 -7.04 6.24
N GLU A 164 10.69 -7.70 5.96
CA GLU A 164 10.78 -8.90 5.12
C GLU A 164 9.99 -10.10 5.65
N TYR A 165 9.68 -10.12 6.94
CA TYR A 165 8.86 -11.18 7.55
C TYR A 165 7.36 -10.89 7.52
N GLU A 166 6.95 -9.70 7.07
CA GLU A 166 5.53 -9.37 6.88
C GLU A 166 4.98 -10.02 5.61
N VAL A 167 3.76 -10.56 5.70
CA VAL A 167 3.08 -11.23 4.57
C VAL A 167 3.01 -10.34 3.33
N GLY A 168 2.75 -9.06 3.52
CA GLY A 168 2.61 -8.08 2.44
C GLY A 168 3.93 -7.54 1.88
N PHE A 169 5.10 -7.97 2.36
CA PHE A 169 6.40 -7.43 1.98
C PHE A 169 6.63 -7.38 0.47
N MET A 170 6.58 -8.54 -0.18
CA MET A 170 6.80 -8.62 -1.62
C MET A 170 5.82 -7.78 -2.42
N LYS A 171 4.57 -7.69 -1.97
CA LYS A 171 3.50 -6.97 -2.66
C LYS A 171 3.80 -5.48 -2.81
N TRP A 172 4.06 -4.78 -1.70
CA TRP A 172 4.32 -3.34 -1.76
C TRP A 172 5.67 -3.03 -2.41
N VAL A 173 6.70 -3.89 -2.27
CA VAL A 173 7.97 -3.73 -2.99
C VAL A 173 7.75 -3.71 -4.50
N VAL A 174 7.05 -4.70 -5.01
CA VAL A 174 6.73 -4.82 -6.45
C VAL A 174 5.86 -3.65 -6.93
N GLN A 175 4.88 -3.21 -6.14
CA GLN A 175 4.03 -2.06 -6.48
C GLN A 175 4.84 -0.75 -6.59
N LEU A 176 5.75 -0.49 -5.66
CA LEU A 176 6.62 0.70 -5.72
C LEU A 176 7.61 0.63 -6.90
N CYS A 177 8.17 -0.54 -7.17
CA CYS A 177 9.05 -0.75 -8.34
C CYS A 177 8.31 -0.51 -9.66
N ARG A 178 7.07 -1.00 -9.79
CA ARG A 178 6.22 -0.73 -10.98
C ARG A 178 5.96 0.77 -11.14
N MET A 179 5.61 1.44 -10.05
CA MET A 179 5.40 2.88 -10.06
C MET A 179 6.67 3.62 -10.52
N GLY A 180 7.84 3.29 -9.95
CA GLY A 180 9.13 3.87 -10.35
C GLY A 180 9.45 3.63 -11.82
N LYS A 181 9.19 2.43 -12.32
CA LYS A 181 9.38 2.06 -13.73
C LYS A 181 8.48 2.88 -14.67
N LEU A 182 7.20 3.04 -14.34
CA LEU A 182 6.26 3.81 -15.15
C LEU A 182 6.56 5.31 -15.12
N LEU A 183 7.05 5.83 -14.00
CA LEU A 183 7.51 7.21 -13.87
C LEU A 183 8.88 7.44 -14.52
N GLY A 184 9.61 6.38 -14.88
CA GLY A 184 11.00 6.49 -15.33
C GLY A 184 11.93 7.05 -14.26
N CYS A 185 11.59 6.88 -12.98
CA CYS A 185 12.34 7.42 -11.86
C CYS A 185 12.97 6.32 -11.00
N ARG A 186 13.93 6.74 -10.17
CA ARG A 186 14.65 5.83 -9.26
C ARG A 186 13.86 5.58 -7.99
N VAL A 187 13.84 4.30 -7.54
CA VAL A 187 13.33 3.91 -6.23
C VAL A 187 14.51 3.64 -5.32
N HIS A 188 14.65 4.42 -4.26
CA HIS A 188 15.74 4.33 -3.30
C HIS A 188 15.22 3.79 -1.97
N PHE A 189 15.65 2.59 -1.62
CA PHE A 189 15.28 1.92 -0.37
C PHE A 189 16.31 2.18 0.72
N PHE A 190 15.83 2.55 1.90
CA PHE A 190 16.60 2.73 3.12
C PHE A 190 16.11 1.74 4.18
N ALA A 191 16.97 0.83 4.62
CA ALA A 191 16.65 -0.21 5.59
C ALA A 191 17.92 -0.75 6.24
N THR A 192 17.80 -1.63 7.23
CA THR A 192 18.92 -2.41 7.75
C THR A 192 19.51 -3.32 6.66
N GLU A 193 20.77 -3.70 6.78
CA GLU A 193 21.44 -4.53 5.75
C GLU A 193 20.73 -5.89 5.54
N ASP A 194 20.17 -6.47 6.60
CA ASP A 194 19.42 -7.71 6.50
C ASP A 194 18.15 -7.55 5.66
N THR A 195 17.36 -6.51 5.92
CA THR A 195 16.17 -6.18 5.12
C THR A 195 16.55 -5.81 3.69
N LEU A 196 17.68 -5.09 3.48
CA LEU A 196 18.16 -4.74 2.13
C LEU A 196 18.51 -5.97 1.28
N ARG A 197 19.08 -7.01 1.87
CA ARG A 197 19.34 -8.28 1.15
C ARG A 197 18.04 -8.86 0.58
N HIS A 198 16.97 -8.86 1.37
CA HIS A 198 15.67 -9.37 0.94
C HIS A 198 15.02 -8.45 -0.12
N LEU A 199 15.16 -7.13 0.03
CA LEU A 199 14.67 -6.16 -0.97
C LEU A 199 15.36 -6.37 -2.33
N ARG A 200 16.71 -6.49 -2.34
CA ARG A 200 17.49 -6.77 -3.57
C ARG A 200 17.00 -8.06 -4.24
N ALA A 201 16.83 -9.13 -3.47
CA ALA A 201 16.37 -10.40 -4.02
C ALA A 201 14.96 -10.34 -4.63
N VAL A 202 14.03 -9.58 -4.02
CA VAL A 202 12.69 -9.36 -4.58
C VAL A 202 12.77 -8.55 -5.87
N VAL A 203 13.52 -7.44 -5.88
CA VAL A 203 13.65 -6.57 -7.04
C VAL A 203 14.28 -7.31 -8.22
N GLU A 204 15.39 -8.02 -8.01
CA GLU A 204 16.07 -8.78 -9.06
C GLU A 204 15.16 -9.84 -9.69
N LYS A 205 14.37 -10.52 -8.88
CA LYS A 205 13.51 -11.60 -9.35
C LYS A 205 12.23 -11.12 -10.02
N GLN A 206 11.66 -10.02 -9.54
CA GLN A 206 10.31 -9.61 -9.91
C GLN A 206 10.27 -8.38 -10.82
N GLU A 207 11.21 -7.45 -10.64
CA GLU A 207 11.20 -6.14 -11.29
C GLU A 207 12.61 -5.70 -11.71
N ALA A 208 13.42 -6.63 -12.26
CA ALA A 208 14.83 -6.45 -12.61
C ALA A 208 15.14 -5.20 -13.49
N ASN A 209 14.14 -4.68 -14.20
CA ASN A 209 14.30 -3.50 -15.06
C ASN A 209 13.93 -2.18 -14.36
N THR A 210 13.80 -2.17 -13.05
CA THR A 210 13.53 -0.95 -12.28
C THR A 210 14.85 -0.32 -11.84
N PHE A 211 14.98 1.00 -11.97
CA PHE A 211 16.12 1.73 -11.42
C PHE A 211 16.01 1.80 -9.90
N THR A 212 16.80 1.00 -9.20
CA THR A 212 16.78 0.93 -7.74
C THR A 212 18.11 1.31 -7.13
N GLU A 213 18.06 1.93 -5.96
CA GLU A 213 19.21 2.19 -5.07
C GLU A 213 18.90 1.63 -3.68
N PHE A 214 19.95 1.27 -2.95
CA PHE A 214 19.84 0.69 -1.62
C PHE A 214 20.87 1.34 -0.71
N SER A 215 20.43 1.90 0.41
CA SER A 215 21.30 2.52 1.41
C SER A 215 20.92 2.02 2.80
N VAL A 216 21.91 1.86 3.65
CA VAL A 216 21.72 1.38 5.01
C VAL A 216 21.09 2.48 5.86
N LEU A 217 20.07 2.09 6.64
CA LEU A 217 19.46 2.83 7.73
C LEU A 217 19.46 1.89 8.93
N GLU A 218 20.42 2.05 9.84
CA GLU A 218 20.63 1.09 10.93
C GLU A 218 19.51 1.14 11.95
N GLU A 219 19.10 2.34 12.34
CA GLU A 219 18.05 2.54 13.32
C GLU A 219 16.91 3.38 12.74
N TRP A 220 15.68 3.07 13.16
CA TRP A 220 14.51 3.84 12.74
C TRP A 220 14.54 5.31 13.20
N ASP A 221 15.22 5.59 14.31
CA ASP A 221 15.37 6.95 14.82
C ASP A 221 16.23 7.83 13.88
N ASP A 222 17.03 7.21 13.01
CA ASP A 222 17.78 7.87 11.94
C ASP A 222 16.92 8.31 10.74
N LEU A 223 15.61 8.06 10.77
CA LEU A 223 14.65 8.49 9.74
C LEU A 223 14.82 9.99 9.39
N LEU A 224 15.17 10.80 10.37
CA LEU A 224 15.37 12.24 10.16
C LEU A 224 16.56 12.58 9.26
N LEU A 225 17.54 11.69 9.11
CA LEU A 225 18.66 11.87 8.17
C LEU A 225 18.17 11.88 6.72
N LEU A 226 17.00 11.25 6.46
CA LEU A 226 16.39 11.24 5.13
C LEU A 226 15.82 12.60 4.71
N THR A 227 15.72 13.58 5.60
CA THR A 227 15.31 14.95 5.23
C THR A 227 16.24 15.56 4.18
N GLY A 228 17.53 15.23 4.22
CA GLY A 228 18.51 15.64 3.20
C GLY A 228 18.39 14.87 1.87
N GLN A 229 17.62 13.79 1.83
CA GLN A 229 17.43 12.95 0.64
C GLN A 229 16.09 13.20 -0.06
N VAL A 230 15.15 13.87 0.62
CA VAL A 230 13.79 14.11 0.12
C VAL A 230 13.65 15.55 -0.34
N ASN A 231 13.39 15.75 -1.62
CA ASN A 231 13.10 17.04 -2.22
C ASN A 231 11.59 17.19 -2.50
N PHE A 232 11.17 18.39 -2.88
CA PHE A 232 9.76 18.70 -3.18
C PHE A 232 9.18 17.87 -4.33
N ASP A 233 10.01 17.43 -5.29
CA ASP A 233 9.64 16.60 -6.45
C ASP A 233 9.84 15.09 -6.21
N HIS A 234 10.08 14.69 -4.96
CA HIS A 234 10.17 13.30 -4.57
C HIS A 234 8.89 12.82 -3.90
N LEU A 235 8.62 11.52 -4.00
CA LEU A 235 7.67 10.82 -3.15
C LEU A 235 8.42 10.19 -1.98
N PHE A 236 8.15 10.67 -0.77
CA PHE A 236 8.65 10.01 0.43
C PHE A 236 7.68 8.92 0.86
N VAL A 237 8.15 7.70 0.90
CA VAL A 237 7.36 6.52 1.29
C VAL A 237 7.86 6.02 2.63
N VAL A 238 6.94 5.86 3.57
CA VAL A 238 7.20 5.25 4.87
C VAL A 238 6.42 3.95 4.96
N VAL A 239 7.14 2.84 5.03
CA VAL A 239 6.53 1.54 5.34
C VAL A 239 6.35 1.49 6.84
N SER A 240 5.09 1.48 7.28
CA SER A 240 4.72 1.39 8.70
C SER A 240 4.28 -0.03 9.04
N ALA A 241 3.96 -0.27 10.30
CA ALA A 241 3.50 -1.56 10.76
C ALA A 241 2.30 -1.41 11.71
N ARG A 242 1.47 -2.44 11.79
CA ARG A 242 0.38 -2.51 12.76
C ARG A 242 0.91 -2.94 14.12
N LYS A 243 0.31 -2.45 15.20
CA LYS A 243 0.62 -2.93 16.55
C LYS A 243 0.43 -4.45 16.62
N GLY A 244 1.46 -5.15 17.12
CA GLY A 244 1.47 -6.61 17.20
C GLY A 244 2.05 -7.34 16.00
N SER A 245 2.41 -6.64 14.91
CA SER A 245 3.16 -7.25 13.81
C SER A 245 4.67 -7.30 14.10
N ILE A 246 5.39 -8.16 13.38
CA ILE A 246 6.81 -8.45 13.67
C ILE A 246 7.73 -7.25 13.39
N SER A 247 7.37 -6.41 12.44
CA SER A 247 8.13 -5.20 12.07
C SER A 247 7.72 -3.96 12.89
N TYR A 248 6.76 -4.10 13.83
CA TYR A 248 6.32 -2.98 14.66
C TYR A 248 7.41 -2.56 15.65
N GLN A 249 7.66 -1.26 15.70
CA GLN A 249 8.60 -0.64 16.62
C GLN A 249 7.89 0.46 17.43
N THR A 250 8.26 0.62 18.70
CA THR A 250 7.71 1.69 19.57
C THR A 250 8.03 3.09 19.06
N SER A 251 9.13 3.25 18.31
CA SER A 251 9.50 4.49 17.65
C SER A 251 8.48 4.97 16.62
N PHE A 252 7.60 4.08 16.11
CA PHE A 252 6.48 4.48 15.23
C PHE A 252 5.47 5.40 15.92
N GLU A 253 5.40 5.42 17.24
CA GLU A 253 4.55 6.36 17.97
C GLU A 253 5.01 7.82 17.78
N ARG A 254 6.28 8.04 17.44
CA ARG A 254 6.84 9.37 17.11
C ARG A 254 6.74 9.73 15.64
N LEU A 255 6.45 8.76 14.76
CA LEU A 255 6.35 8.96 13.32
C LEU A 255 5.39 10.09 12.92
N PRO A 256 4.20 10.24 13.54
CA PRO A 256 3.29 11.34 13.21
C PRO A 256 3.92 12.72 13.35
N SER A 257 4.58 12.96 14.50
CA SER A 257 5.22 14.25 14.79
C SER A 257 6.45 14.49 13.90
N GLN A 258 7.25 13.44 13.65
CA GLN A 258 8.42 13.52 12.78
C GLN A 258 8.04 13.86 11.34
N VAL A 259 7.08 13.15 10.78
CA VAL A 259 6.62 13.37 9.40
C VAL A 259 5.99 14.76 9.26
N SER A 260 5.15 15.16 10.21
CA SER A 260 4.49 16.45 10.20
C SER A 260 5.47 17.63 10.28
N LYS A 261 6.53 17.48 11.07
CA LYS A 261 7.50 18.54 11.30
C LYS A 261 8.57 18.63 10.21
N TYR A 262 9.07 17.52 9.75
CA TYR A 262 10.27 17.46 8.92
C TYR A 262 10.02 17.14 7.44
N PHE A 263 8.85 16.61 7.09
CA PHE A 263 8.49 16.22 5.72
C PHE A 263 7.17 16.88 5.26
N ALA A 264 6.80 18.01 5.86
CA ALA A 264 5.54 18.71 5.56
C ALA A 264 5.45 19.15 4.09
N ASP A 265 6.58 19.53 3.50
CA ASP A 265 6.70 20.05 2.12
C ASP A 265 7.01 18.96 1.08
N ALA A 266 6.98 17.69 1.46
CA ALA A 266 7.17 16.56 0.55
C ALA A 266 5.82 15.87 0.24
N SER A 267 5.73 15.29 -0.96
CA SER A 267 4.68 14.30 -1.24
C SER A 267 4.95 13.05 -0.42
N LEU A 268 3.94 12.53 0.27
CA LEU A 268 4.08 11.47 1.27
C LEU A 268 3.16 10.30 0.96
N LEU A 269 3.65 9.09 1.15
CA LEU A 269 2.88 7.86 1.12
C LEU A 269 3.22 7.01 2.35
N ILE A 270 2.23 6.68 3.16
CA ILE A 270 2.39 5.72 4.27
C ILE A 270 1.73 4.41 3.86
N ILE A 271 2.48 3.32 3.97
CA ILE A 271 2.02 1.97 3.63
C ILE A 271 1.90 1.15 4.91
N TYR A 272 0.71 0.63 5.18
CA TYR A 272 0.47 -0.44 6.14
C TYR A 272 0.32 -1.75 5.36
N PRO A 273 1.29 -2.67 5.43
CA PRO A 273 1.31 -3.89 4.62
C PRO A 273 0.10 -4.79 4.84
N ASP A 274 -0.21 -5.60 3.82
CA ASP A 274 -1.22 -6.67 3.90
C ASP A 274 -0.74 -7.74 4.89
N GLN A 275 -1.65 -8.23 5.74
CA GLN A 275 -1.38 -9.30 6.70
C GLN A 275 -2.13 -10.60 6.39
N LEU A 276 -3.01 -10.60 5.39
CA LEU A 276 -3.86 -11.75 5.07
C LEU A 276 -3.28 -12.67 3.99
N GLY A 277 -2.36 -12.16 3.17
CA GLY A 277 -1.88 -12.90 2.00
C GLY A 277 -2.96 -13.11 0.94
N ASP A 278 -2.82 -14.21 0.18
CA ASP A 278 -3.78 -14.54 -0.88
C ASP A 278 -5.05 -15.18 -0.29
N PRO A 279 -6.26 -14.71 -0.65
CA PRO A 279 -7.50 -15.35 -0.25
C PRO A 279 -7.62 -16.81 -0.68
N GLN A 280 -6.95 -17.21 -1.76
CA GLN A 280 -6.96 -18.60 -2.24
C GLN A 280 -6.09 -19.53 -1.39
N GLU A 281 -5.03 -19.02 -0.74
CA GLU A 281 -4.25 -19.80 0.22
C GLU A 281 -5.04 -20.07 1.51
N ILE A 282 -5.94 -19.18 1.89
CA ILE A 282 -6.77 -19.31 3.09
C ILE A 282 -7.86 -20.38 2.91
N VAL A 283 -8.38 -20.54 1.71
CA VAL A 283 -9.46 -21.50 1.41
C VAL A 283 -8.98 -22.96 1.41
N SER A 284 -7.68 -23.22 1.17
CA SER A 284 -7.13 -24.58 1.18
C SER A 284 -6.79 -25.12 2.58
N PHE A 285 -6.98 -24.35 3.64
CA PHE A 285 -6.71 -24.74 5.03
C PHE A 285 -7.86 -24.47 6.00
N SER A 286 -9.08 -24.63 5.55
CA SER A 286 -10.26 -24.53 6.43
C SER A 286 -10.41 -25.77 7.29
N ASP A 287 -9.64 -25.85 8.39
CA ASP A 287 -10.05 -26.58 9.59
C ASP A 287 -10.53 -25.54 10.61
N PRO A 288 -11.83 -25.54 10.98
CA PRO A 288 -12.42 -24.51 11.85
C PRO A 288 -11.98 -24.56 13.32
N ARG A 289 -11.11 -25.49 13.72
CA ARG A 289 -10.85 -25.82 15.12
C ARG A 289 -9.43 -25.55 15.61
N GLY A 290 -8.83 -24.43 15.29
CA GLY A 290 -7.66 -24.03 16.04
C GLY A 290 -6.46 -23.56 15.23
N GLN A 291 -6.51 -22.34 14.80
CA GLN A 291 -5.29 -21.62 14.39
C GLN A 291 -4.95 -20.57 15.44
N SER A 292 -3.95 -20.89 16.26
CA SER A 292 -3.27 -19.90 17.09
C SER A 292 -2.42 -19.00 16.17
N GLU A 293 -2.32 -17.72 16.50
CA GLU A 293 -1.52 -16.71 15.78
C GLU A 293 -0.08 -17.16 15.45
N THR A 294 0.48 -18.03 16.26
CA THR A 294 1.83 -18.63 16.12
C THR A 294 2.03 -19.40 14.80
N ARG A 295 0.97 -20.00 14.22
CA ARG A 295 1.10 -20.78 12.96
C ARG A 295 1.24 -19.90 11.71
N MET A 296 0.79 -18.65 11.76
CA MET A 296 0.91 -17.72 10.64
C MET A 296 2.36 -17.31 10.41
N TYR A 297 3.12 -17.07 11.48
CA TYR A 297 4.55 -16.75 11.42
C TYR A 297 5.43 -17.92 10.97
N ASP A 298 5.09 -19.13 11.40
CA ASP A 298 5.79 -20.37 10.99
C ASP A 298 5.68 -20.64 9.47
N ASN A 299 4.57 -20.29 8.85
CA ASN A 299 4.37 -20.52 7.42
C ASN A 299 5.14 -19.51 6.55
N VAL A 300 5.22 -18.26 6.99
CA VAL A 300 6.03 -17.23 6.32
C VAL A 300 7.52 -17.59 6.42
N GLY A 301 7.99 -17.97 7.60
CA GLY A 301 9.38 -18.41 7.81
C GLY A 301 9.74 -19.64 7.00
N LYS A 302 8.87 -20.65 6.93
CA LYS A 302 9.07 -21.88 6.13
C LYS A 302 9.06 -21.59 4.62
N TRP A 303 8.26 -20.64 4.18
CA TRP A 303 8.19 -20.22 2.79
C TRP A 303 9.49 -19.52 2.37
N PHE A 304 10.00 -18.57 3.18
CA PHE A 304 11.30 -17.92 2.98
C PHE A 304 12.46 -18.94 3.03
N TYR A 305 12.49 -19.83 4.01
CA TYR A 305 13.52 -20.88 4.12
C TYR A 305 13.55 -21.79 2.89
N LYS A 306 12.39 -22.23 2.41
CA LYS A 306 12.28 -23.02 1.18
C LYS A 306 12.75 -22.25 -0.06
N TRP A 307 12.55 -20.94 -0.05
CA TRP A 307 12.85 -20.07 -1.15
C TRP A 307 14.37 -19.77 -1.27
N PHE A 308 15.05 -19.55 -0.14
CA PHE A 308 16.50 -19.32 -0.10
C PHE A 308 17.30 -20.60 -0.31
N LYS A 309 16.89 -21.74 0.27
CA LYS A 309 17.60 -23.03 0.12
C LYS A 309 17.65 -23.52 -1.33
N LYS A 310 16.70 -23.12 -2.17
CA LYS A 310 16.67 -23.44 -3.60
C LYS A 310 17.60 -22.56 -4.46
N GLY A 311 18.13 -21.46 -3.92
CA GLY A 311 19.12 -20.59 -4.55
C GLY A 311 20.55 -21.12 -4.41
N ASP A 312 20.87 -21.80 -3.30
CA ASP A 312 22.22 -22.31 -3.01
C ASP A 312 22.56 -23.62 -3.73
N GLU A 313 21.58 -24.36 -4.24
CA GLU A 313 21.82 -25.61 -4.97
C GLU A 313 22.08 -25.41 -6.48
N ARG A 314 22.30 -24.18 -6.94
CA ARG A 314 22.56 -23.84 -8.35
C ARG A 314 23.86 -23.05 -8.58
N ASN A 315 24.84 -23.18 -7.68
CA ASN A 315 26.22 -22.78 -7.96
C ASN A 315 27.12 -23.99 -8.00
#